data_b57613502a15adeee1fb342622e97fd9
#
_entry.id   b57613502a15adeee1fb342622e97fd9
#
_cell.length_a   1.000
_cell.length_b   1.000
_cell.length_c   1.000
_cell.angle_alpha   90.00
_cell.angle_beta   90.00
_cell.angle_gamma   90.00
#
_symmetry.space_group_name_H-M   'P 1'
#
loop_
_entity.id
_entity.type
_entity.pdbx_description
1 polymer ?
#
loop_
_entity_poly.entity_id
_entity_poly.type
_entity_poly.pdbx_seq_one_letter_code
_entity_poly.pdbx_strand_id
1 'polypeptide(L)'
;MNINANNIITEFSQANMNAIIQAYPLGALLYRDFFPLEFNPNLTFSSMEGAEGAKIMADIVAIGSKAPRKGREFVENIKGEIPKVEIARDLNEKDLITIQQLRNSLAAYPTNAGIKAQLINKIYEDPRFCIDGINARMEWMAKQLVSPGKYKTTATNNGGVVNVSVDFKVKTQNALKKWADADANPIEEIEKYQEEAKGKGYSYTTITMSRAT
;
A
#
# COMPACT_ATOMS: atom_id res chain seq x y z
N MET A 1 1.36 -45.19 -5.95
CA MET A 1 1.14 -44.23 -7.06
C MET A 1 2.17 -43.14 -6.91
N ASN A 2 3.23 -43.11 -7.75
CA ASN A 2 4.27 -42.09 -7.63
C ASN A 2 3.75 -40.77 -8.20
N ILE A 3 3.40 -39.84 -7.33
CA ILE A 3 3.10 -38.47 -7.72
C ILE A 3 4.44 -37.85 -8.11
N ASN A 4 4.63 -37.62 -9.39
CA ASN A 4 5.88 -37.07 -9.90
C ASN A 4 5.86 -35.55 -9.67
N ALA A 5 6.55 -35.08 -8.62
CA ALA A 5 6.64 -33.67 -8.26
C ALA A 5 7.13 -32.79 -9.43
N ASN A 6 7.89 -33.36 -10.38
CA ASN A 6 8.40 -32.65 -11.54
C ASN A 6 7.32 -32.11 -12.49
N ASN A 7 6.13 -32.75 -12.53
CA ASN A 7 5.04 -32.27 -13.40
C ASN A 7 4.25 -31.07 -12.79
N ILE A 8 4.39 -30.84 -11.50
CA ILE A 8 3.74 -29.69 -10.83
C ILE A 8 4.63 -28.45 -10.98
N ILE A 9 5.95 -28.64 -11.01
CA ILE A 9 6.96 -27.58 -11.05
C ILE A 9 6.86 -26.74 -12.34
N THR A 10 6.48 -27.31 -13.47
CA THR A 10 6.36 -26.58 -14.76
C THR A 10 5.23 -25.56 -14.75
N GLU A 11 4.15 -25.80 -14.01
CA GLU A 11 3.02 -24.87 -13.91
C GLU A 11 3.29 -23.73 -12.94
N PHE A 12 4.17 -23.95 -11.98
CA PHE A 12 4.70 -22.92 -11.05
C PHE A 12 5.98 -22.25 -11.60
N SER A 13 6.22 -22.33 -12.92
CA SER A 13 7.34 -21.60 -13.52
C SER A 13 7.23 -20.09 -13.25
N GLN A 14 8.38 -19.42 -13.13
CA GLN A 14 8.41 -17.98 -12.87
C GLN A 14 7.65 -17.18 -13.94
N ALA A 15 7.67 -17.62 -15.20
CA ALA A 15 6.93 -16.98 -16.27
C ALA A 15 5.40 -17.05 -16.07
N ASN A 16 4.89 -18.22 -15.67
CA ASN A 16 3.47 -18.41 -15.40
C ASN A 16 3.04 -17.60 -14.14
N MET A 17 3.88 -17.59 -13.11
CA MET A 17 3.64 -16.80 -11.90
C MET A 17 3.60 -15.30 -12.20
N ASN A 18 4.54 -14.80 -12.99
CA ASN A 18 4.56 -13.40 -13.39
C ASN A 18 3.32 -13.03 -14.24
N ALA A 19 2.89 -13.91 -15.13
CA ALA A 19 1.67 -13.70 -15.92
C ALA A 19 0.42 -13.60 -15.03
N ILE A 20 0.34 -14.42 -13.97
CA ILE A 20 -0.76 -14.37 -12.99
C ILE A 20 -0.73 -13.07 -12.20
N ILE A 21 0.44 -12.68 -11.70
CA ILE A 21 0.61 -11.45 -10.92
C ILE A 21 0.19 -10.24 -11.76
N GLN A 22 0.59 -10.20 -13.05
CA GLN A 22 0.25 -9.10 -13.96
C GLN A 22 -1.24 -9.08 -14.34
N ALA A 23 -1.86 -10.25 -14.50
CA ALA A 23 -3.26 -10.38 -14.87
C ALA A 23 -4.22 -10.34 -13.67
N TYR A 24 -3.70 -10.36 -12.43
CA TYR A 24 -4.54 -10.42 -11.24
C TYR A 24 -5.29 -9.10 -11.04
N PRO A 25 -6.62 -9.11 -10.97
CA PRO A 25 -7.39 -7.90 -10.72
C PRO A 25 -7.16 -7.43 -9.29
N LEU A 26 -6.41 -6.38 -9.13
CA LEU A 26 -6.07 -5.80 -7.82
C LEU A 26 -7.24 -5.01 -7.24
N GLY A 27 -8.46 -5.26 -7.42
CA GLY A 27 -9.59 -4.58 -6.80
C GLY A 27 -9.39 -3.05 -6.63
N ALA A 28 -10.25 -2.42 -5.86
CA ALA A 28 -10.11 -1.01 -5.51
C ALA A 28 -9.13 -0.86 -4.32
N LEU A 29 -7.83 -1.01 -4.57
CA LEU A 29 -6.79 -0.81 -3.56
C LEU A 29 -6.35 0.65 -3.56
N LEU A 30 -6.59 1.35 -2.45
CA LEU A 30 -6.29 2.77 -2.30
C LEU A 30 -4.79 3.06 -2.13
N TYR A 31 -4.00 2.09 -1.69
CA TYR A 31 -2.60 2.35 -1.38
C TYR A 31 -1.79 2.83 -2.60
N ARG A 32 -2.13 2.39 -3.81
CA ARG A 32 -1.44 2.80 -5.04
C ARG A 32 -1.75 4.23 -5.46
N ASP A 33 -2.93 4.72 -5.09
CA ASP A 33 -3.34 6.09 -5.39
C ASP A 33 -2.62 7.10 -4.48
N PHE A 34 -2.41 6.73 -3.21
CA PHE A 34 -1.74 7.59 -2.24
C PHE A 34 -0.22 7.41 -2.20
N PHE A 35 0.25 6.19 -2.45
CA PHE A 35 1.66 5.81 -2.36
C PHE A 35 2.09 5.08 -3.63
N PRO A 36 2.49 5.81 -4.69
CA PRO A 36 3.00 5.21 -5.90
C PRO A 36 4.23 4.35 -5.63
N LEU A 37 4.32 3.22 -6.31
CA LEU A 37 5.44 2.29 -6.12
C LEU A 37 6.69 2.83 -6.79
N GLU A 38 7.80 2.84 -6.04
CA GLU A 38 9.12 3.20 -6.54
C GLU A 38 10.08 2.02 -6.34
N PHE A 39 10.88 1.73 -7.36
CA PHE A 39 11.88 0.66 -7.29
C PHE A 39 13.16 1.18 -6.63
N ASN A 40 13.56 0.56 -5.51
CA ASN A 40 14.81 0.85 -4.83
C ASN A 40 15.66 -0.43 -4.70
N PRO A 41 16.80 -0.52 -5.39
CA PRO A 41 17.64 -1.72 -5.37
C PRO A 41 18.41 -1.90 -4.05
N ASN A 42 18.56 -0.88 -3.24
CA ASN A 42 19.45 -0.88 -2.08
C ASN A 42 18.77 -1.29 -0.77
N LEU A 43 17.48 -1.62 -0.77
CA LEU A 43 16.69 -1.97 0.44
C LEU A 43 16.76 -0.93 1.57
N THR A 44 17.30 0.25 1.28
CA THR A 44 17.37 1.39 2.20
C THR A 44 16.74 2.60 1.53
N PHE A 45 16.10 3.43 2.31
CA PHE A 45 15.59 4.70 1.81
C PHE A 45 16.22 5.86 2.57
N SER A 46 16.43 6.96 1.85
CA SER A 46 16.80 8.24 2.42
C SER A 46 15.90 9.28 1.78
N SER A 47 15.04 9.86 2.54
CA SER A 47 14.13 10.92 2.11
C SER A 47 14.45 12.19 2.86
N MET A 48 14.32 13.32 2.19
CA MET A 48 14.41 14.63 2.80
C MET A 48 13.01 15.14 3.03
N GLU A 49 12.65 15.34 4.28
CA GLU A 49 11.41 16.03 4.64
C GLU A 49 11.66 17.53 4.52
N GLY A 50 11.05 18.15 3.51
CA GLY A 50 11.04 19.60 3.33
C GLY A 50 9.76 20.20 3.89
N ALA A 51 9.82 21.38 4.45
CA ALA A 51 8.61 22.13 4.73
C ALA A 51 8.00 22.60 3.41
N GLU A 52 6.98 21.92 2.91
CA GLU A 52 6.13 22.44 1.86
C GLU A 52 5.18 23.47 2.49
N GLY A 53 5.17 24.67 1.94
CA GLY A 53 4.34 25.76 2.46
C GLY A 53 4.32 26.95 1.49
N ALA A 54 3.96 28.12 1.99
CA ALA A 54 3.96 29.34 1.21
C ALA A 54 5.33 29.61 0.57
N LYS A 55 5.35 29.73 -0.75
CA LYS A 55 6.58 30.04 -1.49
C LYS A 55 7.15 31.39 -1.02
N ILE A 56 8.43 31.40 -0.65
CA ILE A 56 9.11 32.62 -0.26
C ILE A 56 9.21 33.55 -1.46
N MET A 57 8.61 34.73 -1.33
CA MET A 57 8.63 35.74 -2.39
C MET A 57 10.04 36.31 -2.54
N ALA A 58 10.51 36.49 -3.78
CA ALA A 58 11.74 37.20 -4.07
C ALA A 58 11.58 38.70 -3.80
N ASP A 59 12.65 39.34 -3.32
CA ASP A 59 12.66 40.80 -3.07
C ASP A 59 13.00 41.54 -4.33
N ILE A 60 12.36 42.69 -4.54
CA ILE A 60 12.74 43.63 -5.60
C ILE A 60 13.89 44.48 -5.06
N VAL A 61 15.04 44.43 -5.75
CA VAL A 61 16.25 45.14 -5.33
C VAL A 61 16.71 46.13 -6.42
N ALA A 62 17.40 47.17 -6.03
CA ALA A 62 17.96 48.12 -6.97
C ALA A 62 19.06 47.50 -7.86
N ILE A 63 19.17 47.96 -9.09
CA ILE A 63 20.19 47.51 -10.04
C ILE A 63 21.59 47.74 -9.41
N GLY A 64 22.40 46.67 -9.34
CA GLY A 64 23.74 46.71 -8.73
C GLY A 64 23.76 46.40 -7.23
N SER A 65 22.65 46.24 -6.55
CA SER A 65 22.64 45.79 -5.16
C SER A 65 22.77 44.26 -5.06
N LYS A 66 23.33 43.77 -3.93
CA LYS A 66 23.42 42.34 -3.66
C LYS A 66 22.03 41.80 -3.29
N ALA A 67 21.65 40.65 -3.87
CA ALA A 67 20.43 39.98 -3.50
C ALA A 67 20.44 39.57 -2.01
N PRO A 68 19.38 39.85 -1.24
CA PRO A 68 19.28 39.39 0.13
C PRO A 68 19.25 37.86 0.18
N ARG A 69 20.08 37.30 1.07
CA ARG A 69 20.16 35.84 1.26
C ARG A 69 19.03 35.42 2.19
N LYS A 70 18.15 34.55 1.71
CA LYS A 70 17.12 33.91 2.53
C LYS A 70 17.68 32.56 3.04
N GLY A 71 17.45 32.27 4.31
CA GLY A 71 17.89 31.01 4.92
C GLY A 71 17.17 29.81 4.26
N ARG A 72 17.84 28.67 4.24
CA ARG A 72 17.18 27.39 3.92
C ARG A 72 16.42 26.93 5.16
N GLU A 73 15.17 26.55 4.99
CA GLU A 73 14.46 25.84 6.04
C GLU A 73 15.16 24.49 6.30
N PHE A 74 15.14 24.08 7.57
CA PHE A 74 15.76 22.82 7.97
C PHE A 74 15.05 21.67 7.28
N VAL A 75 15.83 20.85 6.57
CA VAL A 75 15.38 19.60 5.96
C VAL A 75 15.82 18.48 6.88
N GLU A 76 14.87 17.75 7.43
CA GLU A 76 15.17 16.57 8.23
C GLU A 76 15.39 15.38 7.29
N ASN A 77 16.51 14.67 7.44
CA ASN A 77 16.78 13.45 6.70
C ASN A 77 16.15 12.27 7.42
N ILE A 78 15.16 11.66 6.78
CA ILE A 78 14.57 10.40 7.23
C ILE A 78 15.30 9.28 6.51
N LYS A 79 15.92 8.38 7.27
CA LYS A 79 16.62 7.20 6.76
C LYS A 79 16.03 5.96 7.41
N GLY A 80 15.95 4.89 6.64
CA GLY A 80 15.46 3.61 7.15
C GLY A 80 15.78 2.45 6.22
N GLU A 81 15.53 1.25 6.73
CA GLU A 81 15.58 0.02 5.95
C GLU A 81 14.18 -0.33 5.49
N ILE A 82 14.08 -0.87 4.27
CA ILE A 82 12.82 -1.35 3.70
C ILE A 82 12.58 -2.77 4.23
N PRO A 83 11.58 -2.99 5.09
CA PRO A 83 11.32 -4.31 5.62
C PRO A 83 10.72 -5.23 4.55
N LYS A 84 11.06 -6.51 4.59
CA LYS A 84 10.47 -7.51 3.71
C LYS A 84 9.04 -7.82 4.15
N VAL A 85 8.10 -7.76 3.23
CA VAL A 85 6.73 -8.25 3.42
C VAL A 85 6.61 -9.59 2.72
N GLU A 86 6.32 -10.64 3.46
CA GLU A 86 6.30 -12.01 2.95
C GLU A 86 5.13 -12.80 3.55
N ILE A 87 4.56 -13.67 2.75
CA ILE A 87 3.58 -14.66 3.14
C ILE A 87 3.83 -15.93 2.34
N ALA A 88 3.71 -17.07 2.98
CA ALA A 88 3.83 -18.38 2.35
C ALA A 88 2.61 -19.24 2.68
N ARG A 89 2.30 -20.17 1.80
CA ARG A 89 1.31 -21.21 2.02
C ARG A 89 1.83 -22.50 1.43
N ASP A 90 1.76 -23.56 2.21
CA ASP A 90 2.25 -24.87 1.81
C ASP A 90 1.14 -25.71 1.17
N LEU A 91 1.48 -26.39 0.08
CA LEU A 91 0.61 -27.40 -0.51
C LEU A 91 0.63 -28.65 0.38
N ASN A 92 -0.51 -29.07 0.87
CA ASN A 92 -0.64 -30.30 1.62
C ASN A 92 -0.88 -31.52 0.70
N GLU A 93 -0.77 -32.72 1.25
CA GLU A 93 -0.94 -33.97 0.50
C GLU A 93 -2.32 -34.08 -0.17
N LYS A 94 -3.37 -33.58 0.47
CA LYS A 94 -4.74 -33.60 -0.09
C LYS A 94 -4.85 -32.69 -1.33
N ASP A 95 -4.18 -31.55 -1.31
CA ASP A 95 -4.13 -30.63 -2.44
C ASP A 95 -3.43 -31.28 -3.65
N LEU A 96 -2.31 -31.96 -3.39
CA LEU A 96 -1.58 -32.69 -4.42
C LEU A 96 -2.42 -33.83 -5.03
N ILE A 97 -3.12 -34.59 -4.20
CA ILE A 97 -4.04 -35.66 -4.64
C ILE A 97 -5.17 -35.05 -5.50
N THR A 98 -5.76 -33.95 -5.06
CA THR A 98 -6.85 -33.27 -5.79
C THR A 98 -6.37 -32.76 -7.15
N ILE A 99 -5.21 -32.15 -7.22
CA ILE A 99 -4.61 -31.70 -8.50
C ILE A 99 -4.38 -32.88 -9.41
N GLN A 100 -3.85 -34.00 -8.90
CA GLN A 100 -3.61 -35.19 -9.70
C GLN A 100 -4.91 -35.82 -10.22
N GLN A 101 -5.96 -35.87 -9.40
CA GLN A 101 -7.27 -36.35 -9.80
C GLN A 101 -7.89 -35.48 -10.91
N LEU A 102 -7.82 -34.17 -10.79
CA LEU A 102 -8.30 -33.24 -11.80
C LEU A 102 -7.51 -33.37 -13.12
N ARG A 103 -6.20 -33.60 -13.06
CA ARG A 103 -5.36 -33.87 -14.24
C ARG A 103 -5.77 -35.16 -14.94
N ASN A 104 -5.95 -36.22 -14.18
CA ASN A 104 -6.40 -37.51 -14.72
C ASN A 104 -7.77 -37.39 -15.37
N SER A 105 -8.70 -36.65 -14.73
CA SER A 105 -10.02 -36.40 -15.27
C SER A 105 -9.97 -35.54 -16.53
N LEU A 106 -9.10 -34.54 -16.59
CA LEU A 106 -8.90 -33.72 -17.81
C LEU A 106 -8.27 -34.53 -18.94
N ALA A 107 -7.36 -35.46 -18.64
CA ALA A 107 -6.78 -36.36 -19.62
C ALA A 107 -7.84 -37.31 -20.23
N ALA A 108 -8.82 -37.75 -19.42
CA ALA A 108 -9.94 -38.56 -19.90
C ALA A 108 -10.98 -37.74 -20.68
N TYR A 109 -11.16 -36.46 -20.33
CA TYR A 109 -12.15 -35.55 -20.94
C TYR A 109 -11.50 -34.20 -21.32
N PRO A 110 -10.63 -34.16 -22.39
CA PRO A 110 -9.81 -32.99 -22.70
C PRO A 110 -10.58 -31.71 -23.06
N THR A 111 -11.81 -31.86 -23.55
CA THR A 111 -12.68 -30.75 -23.96
C THR A 111 -13.57 -30.22 -22.84
N ASN A 112 -13.54 -30.83 -21.66
CA ASN A 112 -14.38 -30.40 -20.55
C ASN A 112 -13.85 -29.11 -19.92
N ALA A 113 -14.49 -27.99 -20.27
CA ALA A 113 -14.12 -26.67 -19.76
C ALA A 113 -14.27 -26.56 -18.23
N GLY A 114 -15.22 -27.27 -17.61
CA GLY A 114 -15.44 -27.26 -16.17
C GLY A 114 -14.27 -27.89 -15.39
N ILE A 115 -13.79 -29.05 -15.83
CA ILE A 115 -12.63 -29.73 -15.22
C ILE A 115 -11.38 -28.87 -15.40
N LYS A 116 -11.18 -28.29 -16.58
CA LYS A 116 -10.06 -27.40 -16.87
C LYS A 116 -10.09 -26.17 -15.94
N ALA A 117 -11.24 -25.55 -15.76
CA ALA A 117 -11.39 -24.39 -14.86
C ALA A 117 -11.11 -24.76 -13.39
N GLN A 118 -11.58 -25.91 -12.92
CA GLN A 118 -11.30 -26.39 -11.58
C GLN A 118 -9.80 -26.64 -11.35
N LEU A 119 -9.12 -27.25 -12.30
CA LEU A 119 -7.67 -27.50 -12.25
C LEU A 119 -6.90 -26.18 -12.18
N ILE A 120 -7.21 -25.22 -13.05
CA ILE A 120 -6.61 -23.89 -13.08
C ILE A 120 -6.84 -23.19 -11.73
N ASN A 121 -8.05 -23.17 -11.23
CA ASN A 121 -8.35 -22.53 -9.96
C ASN A 121 -7.59 -23.16 -8.80
N LYS A 122 -7.49 -24.51 -8.78
CA LYS A 122 -6.78 -25.20 -7.70
C LYS A 122 -5.27 -24.96 -7.73
N ILE A 123 -4.65 -24.92 -8.92
CA ILE A 123 -3.22 -24.63 -9.06
C ILE A 123 -2.90 -23.21 -8.63
N TYR A 124 -3.78 -22.25 -8.95
CA TYR A 124 -3.51 -20.83 -8.72
C TYR A 124 -4.13 -20.28 -7.42
N GLU A 125 -4.76 -21.12 -6.60
CA GLU A 125 -5.34 -20.72 -5.32
C GLU A 125 -4.30 -20.13 -4.36
N ASP A 126 -3.18 -20.83 -4.18
CA ASP A 126 -2.14 -20.41 -3.24
C ASP A 126 -1.35 -19.18 -3.70
N PRO A 127 -0.94 -19.07 -4.99
CA PRO A 127 -0.39 -17.82 -5.51
C PRO A 127 -1.31 -16.61 -5.32
N ARG A 128 -2.60 -16.76 -5.60
CA ARG A 128 -3.59 -15.69 -5.38
C ARG A 128 -3.68 -15.30 -3.92
N PHE A 129 -3.77 -16.27 -3.02
CA PHE A 129 -3.76 -16.03 -1.58
C PHE A 129 -2.53 -15.22 -1.13
N CYS A 130 -1.35 -15.55 -1.65
CA CYS A 130 -0.12 -14.83 -1.33
C CYS A 130 -0.15 -13.38 -1.85
N ILE A 131 -0.63 -13.16 -3.08
CA ILE A 131 -0.78 -11.83 -3.66
C ILE A 131 -1.75 -10.98 -2.83
N ASP A 132 -2.91 -11.54 -2.50
CA ASP A 132 -3.92 -10.87 -1.68
C ASP A 132 -3.40 -10.52 -0.29
N GLY A 133 -2.65 -11.44 0.33
CA GLY A 133 -2.03 -11.22 1.64
C GLY A 133 -1.03 -10.06 1.65
N ILE A 134 -0.19 -9.96 0.63
CA ILE A 134 0.77 -8.85 0.47
C ILE A 134 0.01 -7.53 0.24
N ASN A 135 -0.96 -7.53 -0.69
CA ASN A 135 -1.76 -6.34 -0.98
C ASN A 135 -2.58 -5.88 0.23
N ALA A 136 -3.15 -6.81 1.00
CA ALA A 136 -3.87 -6.48 2.23
C ALA A 136 -2.95 -5.81 3.27
N ARG A 137 -1.70 -6.27 3.40
CA ARG A 137 -0.71 -5.64 4.28
C ARG A 137 -0.35 -4.24 3.81
N MET A 138 -0.11 -4.04 2.52
CA MET A 138 0.19 -2.73 1.94
C MET A 138 -0.98 -1.76 2.12
N GLU A 139 -2.20 -2.22 1.87
CA GLU A 139 -3.41 -1.42 2.07
C GLU A 139 -3.61 -1.02 3.54
N TRP A 140 -3.35 -1.96 4.47
CA TRP A 140 -3.43 -1.66 5.89
C TRP A 140 -2.42 -0.59 6.31
N MET A 141 -1.15 -0.71 5.89
CA MET A 141 -0.11 0.27 6.18
C MET A 141 -0.46 1.64 5.59
N ALA A 142 -0.92 1.69 4.35
CA ALA A 142 -1.33 2.92 3.70
C ALA A 142 -2.46 3.63 4.43
N LYS A 143 -3.50 2.88 4.84
CA LYS A 143 -4.60 3.45 5.63
C LYS A 143 -4.15 4.01 6.98
N GLN A 144 -3.21 3.35 7.64
CA GLN A 144 -2.62 3.87 8.87
C GLN A 144 -1.83 5.16 8.62
N LEU A 145 -1.11 5.26 7.51
CA LEU A 145 -0.36 6.47 7.16
C LEU A 145 -1.25 7.62 6.73
N VAL A 146 -2.31 7.35 5.98
CA VAL A 146 -3.25 8.39 5.52
C VAL A 146 -4.06 8.98 6.68
N SER A 147 -4.48 8.18 7.64
CA SER A 147 -5.33 8.64 8.75
C SER A 147 -4.50 9.24 9.89
N PRO A 148 -3.81 8.45 10.76
CA PRO A 148 -3.04 9.02 11.86
C PRO A 148 -1.62 9.47 11.47
N GLY A 149 -1.20 9.30 10.21
CA GLY A 149 0.14 9.61 9.74
C GLY A 149 1.25 8.71 10.27
N LYS A 150 0.88 7.63 10.92
CA LYS A 150 1.84 6.70 11.53
C LYS A 150 1.32 5.29 11.60
N TYR A 151 2.22 4.31 11.47
CA TYR A 151 1.91 2.93 11.82
C TYR A 151 3.02 2.30 12.64
N LYS A 152 2.65 1.31 13.43
CA LYS A 152 3.58 0.49 14.21
C LYS A 152 3.18 -0.97 14.10
N THR A 153 4.14 -1.83 13.84
CA THR A 153 3.93 -3.27 13.94
C THR A 153 4.02 -3.70 15.40
N THR A 154 3.11 -4.55 15.82
CA THR A 154 3.03 -5.13 17.17
C THR A 154 2.82 -6.62 17.06
N ALA A 155 3.03 -7.37 18.13
CA ALA A 155 2.75 -8.80 18.15
C ALA A 155 1.29 -9.15 17.77
N THR A 156 0.35 -8.21 17.97
CA THR A 156 -1.06 -8.41 17.65
C THR A 156 -1.36 -8.27 16.15
N ASN A 157 -0.69 -7.34 15.46
CA ASN A 157 -0.95 -7.05 14.06
C ASN A 157 0.11 -7.59 13.09
N ASN A 158 1.19 -8.14 13.62
CA ASN A 158 2.28 -8.74 12.86
C ASN A 158 2.87 -9.93 13.65
N GLY A 159 2.66 -11.14 13.16
CA GLY A 159 3.22 -12.35 13.77
C GLY A 159 4.74 -12.50 13.60
N GLY A 160 5.38 -11.60 12.85
CA GLY A 160 6.84 -11.59 12.68
C GLY A 160 7.55 -10.84 13.80
N VAL A 161 8.86 -11.08 13.91
CA VAL A 161 9.72 -10.54 14.98
C VAL A 161 10.13 -9.09 14.74
N VAL A 162 9.95 -8.57 13.52
CA VAL A 162 10.42 -7.23 13.14
C VAL A 162 9.43 -6.16 13.59
N ASN A 163 9.91 -5.25 14.43
CA ASN A 163 9.16 -4.07 14.83
C ASN A 163 9.46 -2.93 13.85
N VAL A 164 8.46 -2.56 13.06
CA VAL A 164 8.54 -1.40 12.17
C VAL A 164 7.69 -0.28 12.76
N SER A 165 8.24 0.91 12.85
CA SER A 165 7.51 2.10 13.28
C SER A 165 7.83 3.22 12.31
N VAL A 166 6.80 3.78 11.71
CA VAL A 166 6.89 4.94 10.82
C VAL A 166 5.97 6.02 11.36
N ASP A 167 6.48 7.24 11.48
CA ASP A 167 5.73 8.41 11.92
C ASP A 167 6.11 9.60 11.03
N PHE A 168 5.16 10.05 10.21
CA PHE A 168 5.33 11.23 9.34
C PHE A 168 5.04 12.55 10.07
N LYS A 169 4.87 12.51 11.39
CA LYS A 169 4.60 13.71 12.21
C LYS A 169 3.45 14.58 11.66
N VAL A 170 2.43 13.93 11.11
CA VAL A 170 1.26 14.60 10.54
C VAL A 170 0.60 15.47 11.61
N LYS A 171 0.34 16.74 11.28
CA LYS A 171 -0.36 17.65 12.17
C LYS A 171 -1.82 17.21 12.28
N THR A 172 -2.22 16.83 13.49
CA THR A 172 -3.60 16.47 13.80
C THR A 172 -4.27 17.64 14.50
N GLN A 173 -5.52 17.93 14.11
CA GLN A 173 -6.37 18.87 14.80
C GLN A 173 -7.64 18.14 15.24
N ASN A 174 -8.10 18.42 16.44
CA ASN A 174 -9.38 17.89 16.91
C ASN A 174 -10.50 18.77 16.37
N ALA A 175 -11.62 18.17 16.02
CA ALA A 175 -12.83 18.91 15.67
C ALA A 175 -13.24 19.80 16.85
N LEU A 176 -13.72 20.99 16.56
CA LEU A 176 -14.18 21.95 17.58
C LEU A 176 -15.37 21.40 18.37
N LYS A 177 -16.25 20.68 17.69
CA LYS A 177 -17.38 19.95 18.26
C LYS A 177 -17.42 18.54 17.68
N LYS A 178 -18.00 17.60 18.39
CA LYS A 178 -18.26 16.28 17.79
C LYS A 178 -19.27 16.45 16.67
N TRP A 179 -18.98 15.96 15.50
CA TRP A 179 -19.87 16.07 14.33
C TRP A 179 -21.24 15.39 14.50
N ALA A 180 -21.38 14.54 15.50
CA ALA A 180 -22.65 13.94 15.90
C ALA A 180 -23.51 14.86 16.77
N ASP A 181 -23.01 15.99 17.25
CA ASP A 181 -23.77 16.93 18.09
C ASP A 181 -24.73 17.75 17.20
N ALA A 182 -25.93 18.01 17.69
CA ALA A 182 -27.00 18.67 16.92
C ALA A 182 -26.67 20.10 16.46
N ASP A 183 -25.71 20.75 17.13
CA ASP A 183 -25.24 22.11 16.82
C ASP A 183 -23.87 22.14 16.13
N ALA A 184 -23.39 20.99 15.67
CA ALA A 184 -22.16 20.91 14.89
C ALA A 184 -22.42 21.29 13.43
N ASN A 185 -21.47 22.03 12.84
CA ASN A 185 -21.45 22.34 11.42
C ASN A 185 -20.13 21.84 10.79
N PRO A 186 -20.08 20.57 10.37
CA PRO A 186 -18.86 20.00 9.79
C PRO A 186 -18.38 20.72 8.53
N ILE A 187 -19.31 21.25 7.72
CA ILE A 187 -18.96 21.92 6.47
C ILE A 187 -18.19 23.21 6.75
N GLU A 188 -18.69 24.03 7.65
CA GLU A 188 -18.05 25.29 8.04
C GLU A 188 -16.66 25.03 8.65
N GLU A 189 -16.53 23.96 9.45
CA GLU A 189 -15.25 23.57 10.03
C GLU A 189 -14.24 23.14 8.95
N ILE A 190 -14.68 22.38 7.95
CA ILE A 190 -13.83 21.96 6.82
C ILE A 190 -13.40 23.18 6.00
N GLU A 191 -14.31 24.10 5.71
CA GLU A 191 -14.01 25.34 4.99
C GLU A 191 -12.98 26.20 5.72
N LYS A 192 -13.11 26.31 7.04
CA LYS A 192 -12.15 27.00 7.89
C LYS A 192 -10.75 26.37 7.79
N TYR A 193 -10.64 25.04 7.88
CA TYR A 193 -9.36 24.36 7.75
C TYR A 193 -8.75 24.51 6.35
N GLN A 194 -9.59 24.55 5.31
CA GLN A 194 -9.11 24.83 3.96
C GLN A 194 -8.56 26.27 3.83
N GLU A 195 -9.21 27.26 4.44
CA GLU A 195 -8.72 28.64 4.44
C GLU A 195 -7.42 28.79 5.22
N GLU A 196 -7.33 28.20 6.41
CA GLU A 196 -6.09 28.17 7.18
C GLU A 196 -4.93 27.50 6.41
N ALA A 197 -5.21 26.43 5.69
CA ALA A 197 -4.23 25.76 4.85
C ALA A 197 -3.78 26.65 3.70
N LYS A 198 -4.71 27.31 3.01
CA LYS A 198 -4.39 28.26 1.92
C LYS A 198 -3.49 29.40 2.41
N GLY A 199 -3.76 29.94 3.61
CA GLY A 199 -2.92 30.96 4.24
C GLY A 199 -1.48 30.49 4.49
N LYS A 200 -1.26 29.18 4.65
CA LYS A 200 0.06 28.53 4.81
C LYS A 200 0.65 28.01 3.50
N GLY A 201 -0.03 28.21 2.37
CA GLY A 201 0.41 27.75 1.04
C GLY A 201 0.07 26.31 0.70
N TYR A 202 -0.81 25.65 1.49
CA TYR A 202 -1.29 24.30 1.20
C TYR A 202 -2.63 24.36 0.47
N SER A 203 -2.89 23.36 -0.39
CA SER A 203 -4.17 23.19 -1.06
C SER A 203 -4.69 21.77 -0.82
N TYR A 204 -5.74 21.64 -0.05
CA TYR A 204 -6.41 20.36 0.18
C TYR A 204 -7.54 20.18 -0.82
N THR A 205 -7.52 19.10 -1.56
CA THR A 205 -8.48 18.78 -2.64
C THR A 205 -9.33 17.55 -2.33
N THR A 206 -8.93 16.76 -1.34
CA THR A 206 -9.56 15.46 -1.06
C THR A 206 -9.84 15.32 0.44
N ILE A 207 -11.01 14.78 0.76
CA ILE A 207 -11.41 14.44 2.11
C ILE A 207 -11.65 12.93 2.15
N THR A 208 -11.04 12.25 3.13
CA THR A 208 -11.27 10.83 3.37
C THR A 208 -12.00 10.66 4.69
N MET A 209 -13.15 10.01 4.65
CA MET A 209 -14.01 9.79 5.82
C MET A 209 -14.40 8.32 5.93
N SER A 210 -14.76 7.89 7.14
CA SER A 210 -15.40 6.58 7.34
C SER A 210 -16.86 6.63 6.89
N ARG A 211 -17.43 5.47 6.59
CA ARG A 211 -18.87 5.38 6.24
C ARG A 211 -19.79 5.80 7.40
N ALA A 212 -19.28 5.74 8.63
CA ALA A 212 -20.04 6.09 9.85
C ALA A 212 -19.95 7.58 10.22
N THR A 213 -19.16 8.35 9.49
CA THR A 213 -19.03 9.80 9.63
C THR A 213 -20.03 10.49 8.74
#